data_4426514c61e8e9323591e247835af7a3
#
_entry.id   4426514c61e8e9323591e247835af7a3
#
_cell.length_a   1.000
_cell.length_b   1.000
_cell.length_c   1.000
_cell.angle_alpha   90.00
_cell.angle_beta   90.00
_cell.angle_gamma   90.00
#
_symmetry.space_group_name_H-M   'P 1'
#
loop_
_entity.id
_entity.type
_entity.pdbx_description
1 polymer ?
#
loop_
_entity_poly.entity_id
_entity_poly.type
_entity_poly.pdbx_seq_one_letter_code
_entity_poly.pdbx_strand_id
1 'polypeptide(L)'
;MDLYWDKTFLREQQRVLDKQIEWALEYGLPVVLHCREAFDHIYNVLKPYQQTPLKGIFHSFTGTSEEACRIMEFADFMIGINGVVTFKKSTLPEVLKNIPLERIVLETDSPYLTPVPNRGKRNESAYVKDTLVKVAGIYGNSPEKVAQVTSCLLYTSDAADE
;
A
#
# COMPACT_ATOMS: atom_id res chain seq x y z
N MET A 1 11.32 -0.50 -4.01
CA MET A 1 12.22 -1.02 -5.08
C MET A 1 11.48 -0.99 -6.41
N ASP A 2 12.19 -0.67 -7.48
CA ASP A 2 11.65 -0.62 -8.85
C ASP A 2 12.61 -1.37 -9.79
N LEU A 3 12.12 -2.40 -10.46
CA LEU A 3 12.88 -3.22 -11.40
C LEU A 3 12.29 -3.17 -12.82
N TYR A 4 11.36 -2.26 -13.05
CA TYR A 4 10.68 -2.11 -14.34
C TYR A 4 11.63 -1.58 -15.44
N TRP A 5 12.37 -0.53 -15.13
CA TRP A 5 13.24 0.13 -16.10
C TRP A 5 14.66 -0.43 -16.10
N ASP A 6 15.24 -0.67 -14.92
CA ASP A 6 16.62 -1.09 -14.75
C ASP A 6 16.76 -2.08 -13.58
N LYS A 7 17.37 -3.22 -13.85
CA LYS A 7 17.64 -4.29 -12.88
C LYS A 7 19.09 -4.32 -12.41
N THR A 8 19.94 -3.44 -12.92
CA THR A 8 21.39 -3.43 -12.68
C THR A 8 21.69 -3.25 -11.18
N PHE A 9 20.95 -2.39 -10.48
CA PHE A 9 21.20 -2.03 -9.09
C PHE A 9 20.33 -2.80 -8.09
N LEU A 10 19.91 -4.02 -8.42
CA LEU A 10 19.06 -4.83 -7.53
C LEU A 10 19.69 -5.03 -6.15
N ARG A 11 20.98 -5.38 -6.08
CA ARG A 11 21.67 -5.64 -4.80
C ARG A 11 21.79 -4.39 -3.96
N GLU A 12 22.07 -3.26 -4.58
CA GLU A 12 22.13 -1.95 -3.93
C GLU A 12 20.77 -1.54 -3.39
N GLN A 13 19.71 -1.72 -4.15
CA GLN A 13 18.34 -1.45 -3.69
C GLN A 13 17.98 -2.35 -2.50
N GLN A 14 18.34 -3.63 -2.50
CA GLN A 14 18.10 -4.54 -1.37
C GLN A 14 18.87 -4.09 -0.12
N ARG A 15 20.15 -3.74 -0.25
CA ARG A 15 20.98 -3.25 0.88
C ARG A 15 20.43 -1.95 1.46
N VAL A 16 19.99 -1.02 0.60
CA VAL A 16 19.40 0.24 1.05
C VAL A 16 18.09 -0.01 1.77
N LEU A 17 17.24 -0.87 1.23
CA LEU A 17 15.98 -1.25 1.88
C LEU A 17 16.22 -1.87 3.26
N ASP A 18 17.14 -2.83 3.36
CA ASP A 18 17.51 -3.47 4.62
C ASP A 18 17.97 -2.43 5.66
N LYS A 19 18.83 -1.48 5.25
CA LYS A 19 19.26 -0.40 6.13
C LYS A 19 18.13 0.55 6.55
N GLN A 20 17.18 0.83 5.66
CA GLN A 20 16.01 1.65 6.00
C GLN A 20 15.08 0.92 6.99
N ILE A 21 14.96 -0.41 6.89
CA ILE A 21 14.21 -1.22 7.86
C ILE A 21 14.87 -1.17 9.24
N GLU A 22 16.20 -1.29 9.32
CA GLU A 22 16.92 -1.14 10.58
C GLU A 22 16.64 0.22 11.24
N TRP A 23 16.70 1.32 10.47
CA TRP A 23 16.37 2.65 10.97
C TRP A 23 14.89 2.76 11.41
N ALA A 24 13.97 2.20 10.63
CA ALA A 24 12.56 2.23 11.00
C ALA A 24 12.32 1.54 12.34
N LEU A 25 12.98 0.40 12.58
CA LEU A 25 12.93 -0.30 13.87
C LEU A 25 13.58 0.51 15.00
N GLU A 26 14.75 1.09 14.73
CA GLU A 26 15.49 1.91 15.70
C GLU A 26 14.67 3.12 16.17
N TYR A 27 13.98 3.80 15.25
CA TYR A 27 13.20 5.00 15.53
C TYR A 27 11.71 4.75 15.76
N GLY A 28 11.24 3.51 15.68
CA GLY A 28 9.83 3.15 15.84
C GLY A 28 8.93 3.69 14.72
N LEU A 29 9.47 3.94 13.53
CA LEU A 29 8.77 4.52 12.39
C LEU A 29 8.26 3.46 11.41
N PRO A 30 7.14 3.69 10.71
CA PRO A 30 6.71 2.81 9.63
C PRO A 30 7.59 2.99 8.37
N VAL A 31 7.70 1.93 7.56
CA VAL A 31 8.29 2.01 6.22
C VAL A 31 7.22 2.13 5.16
N VAL A 32 7.42 3.02 4.19
CA VAL A 32 6.56 3.11 2.99
C VAL A 32 7.31 2.49 1.82
N LEU A 33 6.79 1.40 1.29
CA LEU A 33 7.45 0.56 0.31
C LEU A 33 6.89 0.79 -1.09
N HIS A 34 7.71 1.33 -1.99
CA HIS A 34 7.44 1.30 -3.42
C HIS A 34 7.82 -0.08 -3.99
N CYS A 35 6.87 -0.74 -4.66
CA CYS A 35 7.05 -2.05 -5.26
C CYS A 35 6.61 -2.05 -6.72
N ARG A 36 7.56 -2.17 -7.65
CA ARG A 36 7.27 -2.34 -9.07
C ARG A 36 8.16 -3.43 -9.67
N GLU A 37 7.55 -4.55 -10.09
CA GLU A 37 8.25 -5.76 -10.56
C GLU A 37 9.33 -6.27 -9.59
N ALA A 38 9.15 -6.06 -8.28
CA ALA A 38 10.17 -6.30 -7.27
C ALA A 38 9.64 -7.04 -6.02
N PHE A 39 8.42 -7.58 -6.06
CA PHE A 39 7.74 -8.09 -4.86
C PHE A 39 8.57 -9.15 -4.13
N ASP A 40 9.01 -10.21 -4.82
CA ASP A 40 9.80 -11.29 -4.20
C ASP A 40 11.12 -10.79 -3.61
N HIS A 41 11.73 -9.82 -4.24
CA HIS A 41 12.98 -9.23 -3.74
C HIS A 41 12.75 -8.41 -2.46
N ILE A 42 11.67 -7.63 -2.39
CA ILE A 42 11.27 -6.89 -1.19
C ILE A 42 10.88 -7.88 -0.07
N TYR A 43 10.03 -8.86 -0.40
CA TYR A 43 9.59 -9.87 0.57
C TYR A 43 10.75 -10.62 1.20
N ASN A 44 11.75 -11.02 0.40
CA ASN A 44 12.93 -11.72 0.91
C ASN A 44 13.78 -10.85 1.85
N VAL A 45 13.84 -9.53 1.63
CA VAL A 45 14.50 -8.59 2.56
C VAL A 45 13.68 -8.42 3.82
N LEU A 46 12.35 -8.36 3.73
CA LEU A 46 11.46 -8.21 4.89
C LEU A 46 11.36 -9.46 5.76
N LYS A 47 11.48 -10.65 5.18
CA LYS A 47 11.23 -11.93 5.86
C LYS A 47 11.97 -12.12 7.20
N PRO A 48 13.24 -11.73 7.36
CA PRO A 48 13.93 -11.79 8.66
C PRO A 48 13.28 -10.94 9.76
N TYR A 49 12.51 -9.92 9.37
CA TYR A 49 11.88 -8.96 10.29
C TYR A 49 10.42 -9.30 10.65
N GLN A 50 9.90 -10.45 10.21
CA GLN A 50 8.49 -10.83 10.36
C GLN A 50 8.02 -10.92 11.83
N GLN A 51 8.93 -11.22 12.76
CA GLN A 51 8.65 -11.29 14.20
C GLN A 51 9.08 -10.03 14.97
N THR A 52 9.38 -8.95 14.29
CA THR A 52 9.74 -7.66 14.88
C THR A 52 8.54 -6.71 14.88
N PRO A 53 8.54 -5.61 15.65
CA PRO A 53 7.48 -4.61 15.63
C PRO A 53 7.55 -3.68 14.42
N LEU A 54 8.09 -4.15 13.29
CA LEU A 54 8.17 -3.40 12.05
C LEU A 54 6.77 -3.13 11.50
N LYS A 55 6.46 -1.85 11.29
CA LYS A 55 5.23 -1.39 10.60
C LYS A 55 5.55 -1.00 9.17
N GLY A 56 4.60 -1.19 8.25
CA GLY A 56 4.85 -0.81 6.87
C GLY A 56 3.60 -0.70 6.00
N ILE A 57 3.76 0.00 4.89
CA ILE A 57 2.72 0.15 3.86
C ILE A 57 3.32 -0.19 2.51
N PHE A 58 2.74 -1.16 1.81
CA PHE A 58 2.99 -1.33 0.39
C PHE A 58 2.19 -0.29 -0.38
N HIS A 59 2.86 0.82 -0.70
CA HIS A 59 2.29 1.97 -1.40
C HIS A 59 1.92 1.59 -2.85
N SER A 60 0.80 2.14 -3.31
CA SER A 60 0.32 1.99 -4.70
C SER A 60 0.27 0.52 -5.15
N PHE A 61 -0.28 -0.34 -4.29
CA PHE A 61 -0.31 -1.77 -4.54
C PHE A 61 -1.16 -2.12 -5.77
N THR A 62 -0.56 -2.86 -6.69
CA THR A 62 -1.20 -3.37 -7.91
C THR A 62 -0.91 -4.85 -8.16
N GLY A 63 -0.48 -5.54 -7.11
CA GLY A 63 -0.07 -6.94 -7.16
C GLY A 63 -1.23 -7.93 -7.17
N THR A 64 -0.87 -9.20 -7.03
CA THR A 64 -1.79 -10.35 -7.05
C THR A 64 -2.38 -10.63 -5.67
N SER A 65 -3.39 -11.50 -5.61
CA SER A 65 -3.95 -12.01 -4.34
C SER A 65 -2.90 -12.78 -3.53
N GLU A 66 -2.01 -13.51 -4.17
CA GLU A 66 -0.92 -14.24 -3.49
C GLU A 66 0.05 -13.26 -2.83
N GLU A 67 0.49 -12.23 -3.55
CA GLU A 67 1.36 -11.18 -3.00
C GLU A 67 0.68 -10.47 -1.84
N ALA A 68 -0.60 -10.13 -1.97
CA ALA A 68 -1.38 -9.51 -0.89
C ALA A 68 -1.46 -10.42 0.35
N CYS A 69 -1.71 -11.72 0.20
CA CYS A 69 -1.70 -12.68 1.31
C CYS A 69 -0.33 -12.75 2.00
N ARG A 70 0.76 -12.71 1.24
CA ARG A 70 2.13 -12.72 1.81
C ARG A 70 2.42 -11.42 2.58
N ILE A 71 1.87 -10.27 2.18
CA ILE A 71 1.97 -9.04 2.98
C ILE A 71 1.24 -9.21 4.32
N MET A 72 0.10 -9.91 4.33
CA MET A 72 -0.68 -10.14 5.56
C MET A 72 0.04 -11.04 6.59
N GLU A 73 1.11 -11.73 6.21
CA GLU A 73 1.96 -12.47 7.15
C GLU A 73 2.71 -11.54 8.14
N PHE A 74 2.84 -10.25 7.80
CA PHE A 74 3.39 -9.22 8.69
C PHE A 74 2.26 -8.55 9.47
N ALA A 75 2.30 -8.61 10.80
CA ALA A 75 1.18 -8.18 11.66
C ALA A 75 0.75 -6.72 11.42
N ASP A 76 1.72 -5.81 11.24
CA ASP A 76 1.48 -4.37 11.16
C ASP A 76 1.75 -3.78 9.76
N PHE A 77 1.59 -4.60 8.71
CA PHE A 77 1.69 -4.12 7.34
C PHE A 77 0.31 -3.86 6.74
N MET A 78 0.23 -2.82 5.94
CA MET A 78 -0.97 -2.39 5.21
C MET A 78 -0.70 -2.32 3.71
N ILE A 79 -1.79 -2.22 2.95
CA ILE A 79 -1.77 -2.06 1.50
C ILE A 79 -2.39 -0.72 1.13
N GLY A 80 -1.62 0.10 0.40
CA GLY A 80 -2.07 1.39 -0.12
C GLY A 80 -2.87 1.21 -1.42
N ILE A 81 -4.09 1.72 -1.44
CA ILE A 81 -5.02 1.62 -2.57
C ILE A 81 -5.32 3.00 -3.12
N ASN A 82 -5.01 3.20 -4.40
CA ASN A 82 -5.23 4.44 -5.13
C ASN A 82 -6.27 4.29 -6.26
N GLY A 83 -6.36 5.28 -7.13
CA GLY A 83 -7.32 5.36 -8.23
C GLY A 83 -7.34 4.16 -9.19
N VAL A 84 -6.27 3.34 -9.22
CA VAL A 84 -6.20 2.13 -10.07
C VAL A 84 -7.32 1.15 -9.77
N VAL A 85 -7.82 1.07 -8.53
CA VAL A 85 -8.94 0.20 -8.15
C VAL A 85 -10.22 0.50 -8.94
N THR A 86 -10.34 1.71 -9.48
CA THR A 86 -11.50 2.14 -10.29
C THR A 86 -11.37 1.79 -11.77
N PHE A 87 -10.20 1.35 -12.24
CA PHE A 87 -9.96 1.12 -13.67
C PHE A 87 -10.64 -0.15 -14.16
N LYS A 88 -11.18 -0.10 -15.38
CA LYS A 88 -11.97 -1.20 -15.98
C LYS A 88 -11.22 -2.54 -16.02
N LYS A 89 -9.90 -2.51 -16.19
CA LYS A 89 -9.06 -3.72 -16.29
C LYS A 89 -8.33 -4.06 -14.98
N SER A 90 -8.64 -3.36 -13.88
CA SER A 90 -7.99 -3.60 -12.58
C SER A 90 -8.46 -4.92 -11.99
N THR A 91 -7.51 -5.70 -11.50
CA THR A 91 -7.76 -6.93 -10.73
C THR A 91 -7.93 -6.66 -9.24
N LEU A 92 -7.60 -5.45 -8.78
CA LEU A 92 -7.66 -5.06 -7.36
C LEU A 92 -9.02 -5.32 -6.70
N PRO A 93 -10.19 -5.11 -7.36
CA PRO A 93 -11.47 -5.44 -6.73
C PRO A 93 -11.57 -6.89 -6.27
N GLU A 94 -11.00 -7.83 -7.00
CA GLU A 94 -11.00 -9.25 -6.61
C GLU A 94 -9.95 -9.54 -5.52
N VAL A 95 -8.80 -8.91 -5.59
CA VAL A 95 -7.75 -9.03 -4.56
C VAL A 95 -8.27 -8.55 -3.22
N LEU A 96 -8.94 -7.39 -3.18
CA LEU A 96 -9.43 -6.75 -1.96
C LEU A 96 -10.50 -7.57 -1.22
N LYS A 97 -11.26 -8.41 -1.91
CA LYS A 97 -12.24 -9.31 -1.27
C LYS A 97 -11.63 -10.26 -0.23
N ASN A 98 -10.32 -10.53 -0.35
CA ASN A 98 -9.60 -11.45 0.52
C ASN A 98 -8.74 -10.72 1.59
N ILE A 99 -8.77 -9.39 1.62
CA ILE A 99 -7.96 -8.57 2.52
C ILE A 99 -8.88 -7.87 3.53
N PRO A 100 -8.60 -7.91 4.84
CA PRO A 100 -9.38 -7.16 5.82
C PRO A 100 -9.33 -5.66 5.55
N LEU A 101 -10.46 -4.97 5.73
CA LEU A 101 -10.53 -3.52 5.52
C LEU A 101 -9.56 -2.76 6.43
N GLU A 102 -9.31 -3.29 7.62
CA GLU A 102 -8.39 -2.80 8.63
C GLU A 102 -6.91 -2.88 8.20
N ARG A 103 -6.63 -3.46 7.04
CA ARG A 103 -5.29 -3.60 6.48
C ARG A 103 -5.11 -2.76 5.20
N ILE A 104 -6.02 -1.80 4.97
CA ILE A 104 -6.03 -0.96 3.77
C ILE A 104 -5.96 0.51 4.15
N VAL A 105 -5.10 1.25 3.47
CA VAL A 105 -5.05 2.71 3.48
C VAL A 105 -5.39 3.24 2.10
N LEU A 106 -6.03 4.41 2.03
CA LEU A 106 -6.39 5.05 0.78
C LEU A 106 -5.39 6.15 0.45
N GLU A 107 -5.03 6.23 -0.82
CA GLU A 107 -4.06 7.20 -1.33
C GLU A 107 -4.42 7.67 -2.74
N THR A 108 -3.71 8.62 -3.30
CA THR A 108 -4.03 9.19 -4.62
C THR A 108 -2.97 8.99 -5.67
N ASP A 109 -1.70 9.01 -5.29
CA ASP A 109 -0.55 9.04 -6.21
C ASP A 109 -0.57 10.28 -7.14
N SER A 110 -1.20 11.38 -6.66
CA SER A 110 -1.27 12.63 -7.44
C SER A 110 0.12 13.13 -7.85
N PRO A 111 0.27 13.64 -9.06
CA PRO A 111 -0.75 14.02 -10.06
C PRO A 111 -1.12 12.89 -11.05
N TYR A 112 -0.72 11.64 -10.78
CA TYR A 112 -0.93 10.47 -11.64
C TYR A 112 -2.13 9.63 -11.17
N LEU A 113 -2.44 8.55 -11.90
CA LEU A 113 -3.39 7.49 -11.55
C LEU A 113 -4.81 7.98 -11.22
N THR A 114 -5.26 9.03 -11.89
CA THR A 114 -6.58 9.66 -11.70
C THR A 114 -7.70 8.62 -11.74
N PRO A 115 -8.54 8.53 -10.69
CA PRO A 115 -9.65 7.58 -10.64
C PRO A 115 -10.78 7.92 -11.64
N VAL A 116 -11.62 6.92 -11.93
CA VAL A 116 -12.91 7.14 -12.58
C VAL A 116 -13.82 7.90 -11.58
N PRO A 117 -14.60 8.93 -11.99
CA PRO A 117 -14.87 9.33 -13.38
C PRO A 117 -13.87 10.33 -13.99
N ASN A 118 -12.83 10.73 -13.26
CA ASN A 118 -11.94 11.82 -13.66
C ASN A 118 -10.77 11.40 -14.55
N ARG A 119 -10.77 10.18 -15.11
CA ARG A 119 -9.73 9.68 -16.02
C ARG A 119 -9.41 10.68 -17.14
N GLY A 120 -8.09 10.80 -17.43
CA GLY A 120 -7.58 11.72 -18.46
C GLY A 120 -7.35 13.15 -17.98
N LYS A 121 -7.75 13.50 -16.75
CA LYS A 121 -7.39 14.76 -16.09
C LYS A 121 -6.18 14.55 -15.17
N ARG A 122 -5.55 15.64 -14.75
CA ARG A 122 -4.56 15.63 -13.68
C ARG A 122 -5.23 15.17 -12.39
N ASN A 123 -4.59 14.21 -11.68
CA ASN A 123 -5.07 13.76 -10.37
C ASN A 123 -4.80 14.81 -9.29
N GLU A 124 -5.62 14.81 -8.26
CA GLU A 124 -5.50 15.67 -7.08
C GLU A 124 -5.98 14.93 -5.82
N SER A 125 -5.54 15.37 -4.64
CA SER A 125 -5.85 14.72 -3.36
C SER A 125 -7.35 14.58 -3.10
N ALA A 126 -8.16 15.53 -3.56
CA ALA A 126 -9.62 15.49 -3.42
C ALA A 126 -10.28 14.28 -4.10
N TYR A 127 -9.62 13.67 -5.10
CA TYR A 127 -10.16 12.51 -5.80
C TYR A 127 -9.99 11.19 -5.03
N VAL A 128 -9.35 11.19 -3.85
CA VAL A 128 -9.36 10.02 -2.95
C VAL A 128 -10.79 9.56 -2.62
N LYS A 129 -11.76 10.47 -2.63
CA LYS A 129 -13.18 10.16 -2.43
C LYS A 129 -13.75 9.19 -3.47
N ASP A 130 -13.26 9.24 -4.72
CA ASP A 130 -13.71 8.33 -5.78
C ASP A 130 -13.14 6.92 -5.56
N THR A 131 -11.89 6.83 -5.08
CA THR A 131 -11.29 5.59 -4.59
C THR A 131 -12.06 5.03 -3.40
N LEU A 132 -12.39 5.87 -2.42
CA LEU A 132 -13.18 5.51 -1.24
C LEU A 132 -14.53 4.89 -1.61
N VAL A 133 -15.30 5.53 -2.48
CA VAL A 133 -16.61 5.02 -2.93
C VAL A 133 -16.47 3.65 -3.60
N LYS A 134 -15.42 3.48 -4.43
CA LYS A 134 -15.16 2.19 -5.08
C LYS A 134 -14.82 1.09 -4.07
N VAL A 135 -13.96 1.38 -3.10
CA VAL A 135 -13.58 0.45 -2.03
C VAL A 135 -14.80 0.10 -1.18
N ALA A 136 -15.61 1.09 -0.80
CA ALA A 136 -16.85 0.87 -0.05
C ALA A 136 -17.78 -0.13 -0.75
N GLY A 137 -17.96 0.02 -2.07
CA GLY A 137 -18.74 -0.92 -2.88
C GLY A 137 -18.16 -2.34 -2.93
N ILE A 138 -16.82 -2.50 -2.91
CA ILE A 138 -16.16 -3.81 -2.89
C ILE A 138 -16.42 -4.54 -1.57
N TYR A 139 -16.34 -3.82 -0.45
CA TYR A 139 -16.55 -4.38 0.90
C TYR A 139 -18.02 -4.44 1.34
N GLY A 140 -18.96 -3.91 0.54
CA GLY A 140 -20.37 -3.84 0.92
C GLY A 140 -20.62 -2.94 2.15
N ASN A 141 -19.76 -1.95 2.37
CA ASN A 141 -19.85 -0.99 3.45
C ASN A 141 -20.28 0.40 2.97
N SER A 142 -20.70 1.28 3.89
CA SER A 142 -20.90 2.70 3.54
C SER A 142 -19.56 3.41 3.37
N PRO A 143 -19.47 4.46 2.52
CA PRO A 143 -18.27 5.27 2.38
C PRO A 143 -17.78 5.86 3.73
N GLU A 144 -18.72 6.27 4.60
CA GLU A 144 -18.41 6.81 5.93
C GLU A 144 -17.69 5.78 6.80
N LYS A 145 -18.16 4.52 6.77
CA LYS A 145 -17.55 3.44 7.54
C LYS A 145 -16.14 3.14 7.04
N VAL A 146 -15.94 3.07 5.71
CA VAL A 146 -14.62 2.87 5.12
C VAL A 146 -13.69 4.04 5.45
N ALA A 147 -14.17 5.29 5.31
CA ALA A 147 -13.39 6.47 5.67
C ALA A 147 -12.95 6.44 7.13
N GLN A 148 -13.86 6.09 8.04
CA GLN A 148 -13.55 5.98 9.48
C GLN A 148 -12.44 4.95 9.73
N VAL A 149 -12.56 3.73 9.18
CA VAL A 149 -11.58 2.66 9.41
C VAL A 149 -10.21 3.05 8.82
N THR A 150 -10.17 3.47 7.54
CA THR A 150 -8.90 3.73 6.86
C THR A 150 -8.19 5.00 7.38
N SER A 151 -8.92 6.01 7.89
CA SER A 151 -8.32 7.19 8.50
C SER A 151 -7.74 6.88 9.89
N CYS A 152 -8.42 6.09 10.72
CA CYS A 152 -7.90 5.68 12.02
C CYS A 152 -6.56 4.92 11.88
N LEU A 153 -6.41 4.11 10.83
CA LEU A 153 -5.18 3.37 10.57
C LEU A 153 -3.97 4.28 10.31
N LEU A 154 -4.17 5.39 9.59
CA LEU A 154 -3.12 6.38 9.34
C LEU A 154 -2.67 7.03 10.65
N TYR A 155 -3.60 7.46 11.51
CA TYR A 155 -3.27 8.07 12.80
C TYR A 155 -2.60 7.09 13.78
N THR A 156 -2.97 5.82 13.76
CA THR A 156 -2.33 4.81 14.63
C THR A 156 -0.99 4.33 14.13
N SER A 157 -0.70 4.47 12.83
CA SER A 157 0.61 4.18 12.26
C SER A 157 1.59 5.34 12.44
N ASP A 158 1.06 6.56 12.53
CA ASP A 158 1.82 7.80 12.74
C ASP A 158 1.82 8.15 14.24
N ALA A 159 2.37 7.25 15.07
CA ALA A 159 2.50 7.46 16.52
C ALA A 159 3.62 8.45 16.87
N ALA A 160 3.82 9.47 16.05
CA ALA A 160 4.82 10.53 16.27
C ALA A 160 4.20 11.75 16.95
N ASP A 161 2.96 11.69 17.45
CA ASP A 161 2.34 12.77 18.20
C ASP A 161 2.17 12.37 19.67
N GLU A 162 3.23 12.58 20.45
CA GLU A 162 3.23 13.28 21.77
C GLU A 162 4.65 13.37 22.32
#